data_f13e664bb60ed12b770144a943840a07
#
_entry.id   f13e664bb60ed12b770144a943840a07
#
_cell.length_a   1.000
_cell.length_b   1.000
_cell.length_c   1.000
_cell.angle_alpha   90.00
_cell.angle_beta   90.00
_cell.angle_gamma   90.00
#
_symmetry.space_group_name_H-M   'P 1'
#
loop_
_entity.id
_entity.type
_entity.pdbx_description
1 polymer ?
#
loop_
_entity_poly.entity_id
_entity_poly.type
_entity_poly.pdbx_seq_one_letter_code
_entity_poly.pdbx_strand_id
1 'polypeptide(L)'
;EAFVEKISYVLADEVPVELKKLKKVIQKLDLVTVRYDVKVVRKGFLSFSGMAFEGEELGKPTDFLWVPFLAEQDDLAVPTYGIRINDGSRKTYVTALAGEDDSMEMIALAPATYAVFKLRGPATAAVWESFHYAKKHFEMIDQPTVEVYPPGNRQAEDYEMEVWIPIKEEV
;
A
#
# COMPACT_ATOMS: atom_id res chain seq x y z
N GLU A 1 11.44 0.47 -15.15
CA GLU A 1 12.50 1.08 -16.01
C GLU A 1 13.41 2.00 -15.20
N ALA A 2 12.92 3.06 -14.55
CA ALA A 2 13.72 4.01 -13.79
C ALA A 2 14.58 3.38 -12.67
N PHE A 3 14.07 2.36 -11.99
CA PHE A 3 14.82 1.64 -10.97
C PHE A 3 15.93 0.78 -11.55
N VAL A 4 15.67 0.10 -12.66
CA VAL A 4 16.65 -0.71 -13.39
C VAL A 4 17.78 0.17 -13.96
N GLU A 5 17.44 1.32 -14.52
CA GLU A 5 18.40 2.29 -15.03
C GLU A 5 19.29 2.84 -13.92
N LYS A 6 18.70 3.18 -12.77
CA LYS A 6 19.45 3.72 -11.63
C LYS A 6 20.42 2.71 -11.03
N ILE A 7 20.04 1.45 -10.89
CA ILE A 7 20.93 0.37 -10.44
C ILE A 7 22.01 0.10 -11.49
N SER A 8 21.67 0.09 -12.77
CA SER A 8 22.60 -0.09 -13.87
C SER A 8 23.67 1.01 -13.89
N TYR A 9 23.29 2.25 -13.59
CA TYR A 9 24.22 3.38 -13.51
C TYR A 9 25.20 3.25 -12.34
N VAL A 10 24.73 2.89 -11.17
CA VAL A 10 25.57 2.72 -9.96
C VAL A 10 26.56 1.58 -10.08
N LEU A 11 26.18 0.48 -10.76
CA LEU A 11 27.01 -0.72 -10.89
C LEU A 11 27.87 -0.76 -12.15
N ALA A 12 27.63 0.12 -13.12
CA ALA A 12 28.31 0.10 -14.42
C ALA A 12 29.83 0.38 -14.32
N ASP A 13 30.21 1.18 -13.32
CA ASP A 13 31.64 1.57 -13.16
C ASP A 13 32.45 0.60 -12.28
N GLU A 14 31.79 -0.27 -11.49
CA GLU A 14 32.50 -1.12 -10.52
C GLU A 14 32.56 -2.60 -10.88
N VAL A 15 31.51 -3.19 -11.53
CA VAL A 15 31.48 -4.65 -11.79
C VAL A 15 30.71 -5.04 -13.05
N PRO A 16 31.30 -4.97 -14.26
CA PRO A 16 30.59 -5.19 -15.54
C PRO A 16 30.02 -6.60 -15.75
N VAL A 17 30.61 -7.63 -15.14
CA VAL A 17 30.16 -9.05 -15.30
C VAL A 17 28.99 -9.39 -14.43
N GLU A 18 28.92 -8.82 -13.24
CA GLU A 18 27.79 -9.02 -12.33
C GLU A 18 26.56 -8.20 -12.73
N LEU A 19 26.77 -7.07 -13.43
CA LEU A 19 25.70 -6.26 -13.99
C LEU A 19 24.80 -7.06 -14.94
N LYS A 20 25.35 -7.94 -15.77
CA LYS A 20 24.57 -8.80 -16.67
C LYS A 20 23.74 -9.81 -15.91
N LYS A 21 24.24 -10.34 -14.79
CA LYS A 21 23.51 -11.25 -13.92
C LYS A 21 22.38 -10.51 -13.17
N LEU A 22 22.70 -9.31 -12.66
CA LEU A 22 21.73 -8.46 -11.97
C LEU A 22 20.62 -7.98 -12.90
N LYS A 23 20.95 -7.56 -14.13
CA LYS A 23 19.96 -7.21 -15.15
C LYS A 23 19.03 -8.37 -15.46
N LYS A 24 19.52 -9.62 -15.53
CA LYS A 24 18.67 -10.81 -15.71
C LYS A 24 17.76 -11.07 -14.51
N VAL A 25 18.24 -10.86 -13.30
CA VAL A 25 17.43 -10.99 -12.07
C VAL A 25 16.38 -9.88 -12.03
N ILE A 26 16.73 -8.65 -12.31
CA ILE A 26 15.82 -7.51 -12.34
C ILE A 26 14.80 -7.66 -13.46
N GLN A 27 15.19 -8.12 -14.65
CA GLN A 27 14.24 -8.43 -15.73
C GLN A 27 13.26 -9.55 -15.35
N LYS A 28 13.67 -10.52 -14.54
CA LYS A 28 12.74 -11.51 -13.97
C LYS A 28 11.81 -10.91 -12.92
N LEU A 29 12.27 -9.92 -12.16
CA LEU A 29 11.44 -9.21 -11.18
C LEU A 29 10.46 -8.24 -11.88
N ASP A 30 10.84 -7.63 -13.00
CA ASP A 30 9.95 -6.83 -13.86
C ASP A 30 8.82 -7.65 -14.52
N LEU A 31 8.92 -8.98 -14.49
CA LEU A 31 7.84 -9.86 -14.93
C LEU A 31 6.71 -10.01 -13.90
N VAL A 32 6.86 -9.45 -12.70
CA VAL A 32 5.74 -9.33 -11.75
C VAL A 32 4.81 -8.23 -12.26
N THR A 33 3.86 -8.62 -13.08
CA THR A 33 2.88 -7.72 -13.65
C THR A 33 1.78 -7.47 -12.63
N VAL A 34 1.68 -6.24 -12.13
CA VAL A 34 0.52 -5.79 -11.38
C VAL A 34 -0.55 -5.34 -12.36
N ARG A 35 -1.72 -5.96 -12.30
CA ARG A 35 -2.90 -5.55 -13.06
C ARG A 35 -3.80 -4.73 -12.16
N TYR A 36 -4.41 -3.68 -12.69
CA TYR A 36 -5.30 -2.85 -11.90
C TYR A 36 -6.36 -2.14 -12.75
N ASP A 37 -7.50 -1.91 -12.10
CA ASP A 37 -8.54 -0.98 -12.52
C ASP A 37 -8.62 0.18 -11.53
N VAL A 38 -8.92 1.37 -12.02
CA VAL A 38 -9.06 2.58 -11.20
C VAL A 38 -10.45 3.16 -11.39
N LYS A 39 -11.13 3.44 -10.28
CA LYS A 39 -12.42 4.14 -10.27
C LYS A 39 -12.37 5.29 -9.27
N VAL A 40 -13.01 6.41 -9.62
CA VAL A 40 -13.22 7.52 -8.70
C VAL A 40 -14.52 7.28 -7.95
N VAL A 41 -14.45 7.20 -6.62
CA VAL A 41 -15.61 6.87 -5.76
C VAL A 41 -15.69 7.85 -4.59
N ARG A 42 -16.86 8.42 -4.38
CA ARG A 42 -17.17 9.18 -3.16
C ARG A 42 -17.56 8.22 -2.05
N LYS A 43 -16.87 8.29 -0.91
CA LYS A 43 -17.18 7.50 0.28
C LYS A 43 -17.61 8.40 1.42
N GLY A 44 -18.59 7.94 2.20
CA GLY A 44 -19.01 8.59 3.43
C GLY A 44 -18.03 8.36 4.58
N PHE A 45 -18.50 8.56 5.81
CA PHE A 45 -17.71 8.25 6.99
C PHE A 45 -17.32 6.78 7.05
N LEU A 46 -16.05 6.53 7.38
CA LEU A 46 -15.52 5.19 7.56
C LEU A 46 -14.97 5.07 8.98
N SER A 47 -15.26 3.95 9.63
CA SER A 47 -14.77 3.62 10.97
C SER A 47 -13.99 2.32 10.96
N PHE A 48 -12.84 2.36 11.62
CA PHE A 48 -11.94 1.23 11.78
C PHE A 48 -11.47 1.13 13.22
N SER A 49 -11.07 -0.06 13.62
CA SER A 49 -10.45 -0.30 14.93
C SER A 49 -9.16 -1.08 14.74
N GLY A 50 -8.08 -0.66 15.36
CA GLY A 50 -6.81 -1.28 15.13
C GLY A 50 -5.68 -0.85 16.04
N MET A 51 -4.48 -1.22 15.63
CA MET A 51 -3.23 -0.90 16.32
C MET A 51 -2.46 0.14 15.52
N ALA A 52 -2.23 1.31 16.11
CA ALA A 52 -1.50 2.40 15.50
C ALA A 52 0.01 2.33 15.82
N PHE A 53 0.81 2.64 14.83
CA PHE A 53 2.25 2.82 14.97
C PHE A 53 2.67 4.17 14.40
N GLU A 54 3.37 4.96 15.21
CA GLU A 54 3.91 6.26 14.79
C GLU A 54 5.42 6.15 14.53
N GLY A 55 5.89 6.72 13.42
CA GLY A 55 7.31 6.76 13.09
C GLY A 55 7.64 7.77 12.01
N GLU A 56 8.87 8.26 12.00
CA GLU A 56 9.35 9.20 10.99
C GLU A 56 9.59 8.54 9.62
N GLU A 57 9.81 7.24 9.61
CA GLU A 57 10.19 6.47 8.42
C GLU A 57 9.18 5.35 8.10
N LEU A 58 7.94 5.69 7.76
CA LEU A 58 6.98 4.71 7.24
C LEU A 58 7.17 4.41 5.74
N GLY A 59 8.33 4.72 5.17
CA GLY A 59 8.73 4.27 3.84
C GLY A 59 9.36 2.88 3.81
N LYS A 60 9.54 2.25 4.97
CA LYS A 60 10.04 0.86 5.10
C LYS A 60 8.88 -0.13 5.11
N PRO A 61 9.14 -1.41 4.81
CA PRO A 61 8.12 -2.44 4.89
C PRO A 61 7.41 -2.42 6.25
N THR A 62 6.11 -2.32 6.23
CA THR A 62 5.26 -2.32 7.43
C THR A 62 4.87 -3.74 7.87
N ASP A 63 5.45 -4.75 7.25
CA ASP A 63 5.15 -6.17 7.48
C ASP A 63 5.29 -6.56 8.96
N PHE A 64 6.29 -6.01 9.66
CA PHE A 64 6.51 -6.27 11.07
C PHE A 64 5.36 -5.76 11.98
N LEU A 65 4.56 -4.81 11.51
CA LEU A 65 3.40 -4.32 12.25
C LEU A 65 2.21 -5.27 12.17
N TRP A 66 2.12 -6.01 11.07
CA TRP A 66 1.03 -6.94 10.82
C TRP A 66 1.13 -8.21 11.67
N VAL A 67 2.34 -8.68 11.96
CA VAL A 67 2.54 -9.92 12.71
C VAL A 67 1.87 -9.88 14.10
N PRO A 68 2.13 -8.90 14.98
CA PRO A 68 1.45 -8.83 16.26
C PRO A 68 -0.06 -8.59 16.13
N PHE A 69 -0.48 -7.78 15.17
CA PHE A 69 -1.90 -7.53 14.95
C PHE A 69 -2.65 -8.81 14.57
N LEU A 70 -2.15 -9.55 13.58
CA LEU A 70 -2.78 -10.79 13.12
C LEU A 70 -2.76 -11.90 14.19
N ALA A 71 -1.77 -11.90 15.07
CA ALA A 71 -1.68 -12.86 16.16
C ALA A 71 -2.79 -12.67 17.22
N GLU A 72 -3.34 -11.46 17.35
CA GLU A 72 -4.42 -11.13 18.28
C GLU A 72 -5.81 -11.33 17.69
N GLN A 73 -5.92 -11.62 16.40
CA GLN A 73 -7.21 -11.79 15.73
C GLN A 73 -7.64 -13.25 15.72
N ASP A 74 -8.84 -13.51 16.23
CA ASP A 74 -9.45 -14.84 16.25
C ASP A 74 -9.99 -15.28 14.90
N ASP A 75 -10.37 -14.32 14.03
CA ASP A 75 -10.93 -14.57 12.72
C ASP A 75 -10.14 -13.90 11.61
N LEU A 76 -9.40 -14.73 10.86
CA LEU A 76 -8.64 -14.31 9.68
C LEU A 76 -9.46 -14.37 8.37
N ALA A 77 -10.75 -14.71 8.43
CA ALA A 77 -11.62 -14.82 7.27
C ALA A 77 -12.22 -13.47 6.84
N VAL A 78 -11.93 -12.40 7.55
CA VAL A 78 -12.39 -11.03 7.23
C VAL A 78 -11.27 -10.21 6.61
N PRO A 79 -11.61 -9.21 5.78
CA PRO A 79 -10.62 -8.27 5.27
C PRO A 79 -9.95 -7.49 6.41
N THR A 80 -8.65 -7.23 6.27
CA THR A 80 -7.90 -6.33 7.14
C THR A 80 -7.50 -5.07 6.38
N TYR A 81 -7.20 -4.00 7.11
CA TYR A 81 -6.97 -2.67 6.53
C TYR A 81 -5.65 -2.08 7.02
N GLY A 82 -4.90 -1.51 6.10
CA GLY A 82 -3.74 -0.68 6.43
C GLY A 82 -4.08 0.78 6.16
N ILE A 83 -3.99 1.62 7.18
CA ILE A 83 -4.34 3.04 7.06
C ILE A 83 -3.09 3.88 7.26
N ARG A 84 -2.75 4.67 6.24
CA ARG A 84 -1.61 5.60 6.27
C ARG A 84 -2.11 7.00 6.55
N ILE A 85 -1.67 7.56 7.67
CA ILE A 85 -2.01 8.90 8.10
C ILE A 85 -0.74 9.73 8.11
N ASN A 86 -0.75 10.84 7.39
CA ASN A 86 0.35 11.80 7.38
C ASN A 86 -0.18 13.13 7.94
N ASP A 87 0.24 13.45 9.15
CA ASP A 87 -0.10 14.71 9.81
C ASP A 87 1.18 15.55 10.00
N GLY A 88 1.55 16.24 8.93
CA GLY A 88 2.74 17.08 8.90
C GLY A 88 4.03 16.28 9.11
N SER A 89 4.63 16.40 10.29
CA SER A 89 5.88 15.71 10.65
C SER A 89 5.68 14.27 11.15
N ARG A 90 4.43 13.89 11.46
CA ARG A 90 4.11 12.56 11.99
C ARG A 90 3.50 11.68 10.93
N LYS A 91 4.04 10.48 10.80
CA LYS A 91 3.49 9.43 9.96
C LYS A 91 2.98 8.31 10.85
N THR A 92 1.71 7.97 10.69
CA THR A 92 1.06 6.89 11.44
C THR A 92 0.60 5.82 10.47
N TYR A 93 0.86 4.57 10.80
CA TYR A 93 0.31 3.42 10.12
C TYR A 93 -0.56 2.62 11.08
N VAL A 94 -1.78 2.33 10.68
CA VAL A 94 -2.74 1.57 11.49
C VAL A 94 -3.03 0.24 10.79
N THR A 95 -2.86 -0.85 11.51
CA THR A 95 -3.36 -2.17 11.12
C THR A 95 -4.73 -2.36 11.76
N ALA A 96 -5.78 -2.56 10.97
CA ALA A 96 -7.15 -2.41 11.45
C ALA A 96 -8.14 -3.42 10.88
N LEU A 97 -9.27 -3.50 11.56
CA LEU A 97 -10.51 -4.13 11.10
C LEU A 97 -11.56 -3.04 10.86
N ALA A 98 -12.55 -3.33 10.00
CA ALA A 98 -13.67 -2.44 9.83
C ALA A 98 -14.58 -2.49 11.06
N GLY A 99 -15.17 -1.34 11.42
CA GLY A 99 -16.12 -1.23 12.50
C GLY A 99 -15.51 -0.75 13.82
N GLU A 100 -16.28 -0.85 14.87
CA GLU A 100 -15.95 -0.37 16.20
C GLU A 100 -15.65 -1.53 17.14
N ASP A 101 -14.49 -1.49 17.77
CA ASP A 101 -14.09 -2.44 18.82
C ASP A 101 -13.42 -1.66 19.95
N ASP A 102 -14.06 -1.65 21.12
CA ASP A 102 -13.61 -0.89 22.30
C ASP A 102 -12.26 -1.37 22.86
N SER A 103 -11.79 -2.55 22.46
CA SER A 103 -10.49 -3.09 22.87
C SER A 103 -9.32 -2.55 22.08
N MET A 104 -9.60 -1.85 20.98
CA MET A 104 -8.60 -1.29 20.06
C MET A 104 -8.76 0.22 19.91
N GLU A 105 -7.75 0.85 19.32
CA GLU A 105 -7.82 2.27 18.97
C GLU A 105 -8.80 2.48 17.82
N MET A 106 -9.70 3.45 17.97
CA MET A 106 -10.70 3.77 16.96
C MET A 106 -10.20 4.84 16.00
N ILE A 107 -10.35 4.58 14.70
CA ILE A 107 -9.99 5.48 13.62
C ILE A 107 -11.25 5.81 12.81
N ALA A 108 -11.60 7.09 12.78
CA ALA A 108 -12.68 7.60 11.94
C ALA A 108 -12.12 8.41 10.78
N LEU A 109 -12.55 8.10 9.56
CA LEU A 109 -12.19 8.85 8.37
C LEU A 109 -13.39 9.67 7.90
N ALA A 110 -13.16 10.97 7.69
CA ALA A 110 -14.17 11.87 7.15
C ALA A 110 -14.55 11.47 5.71
N PRO A 111 -15.76 11.84 5.24
CA PRO A 111 -16.14 11.64 3.85
C PRO A 111 -15.14 12.25 2.88
N ALA A 112 -14.76 11.51 1.85
CA ALA A 112 -13.82 11.96 0.85
C ALA A 112 -14.05 11.27 -0.50
N THR A 113 -13.47 11.83 -1.54
CA THR A 113 -13.40 11.21 -2.85
C THR A 113 -12.06 10.48 -2.99
N TYR A 114 -12.12 9.24 -3.42
CA TYR A 114 -10.97 8.36 -3.56
C TYR A 114 -10.79 7.88 -4.99
N ALA A 115 -9.53 7.78 -5.42
CA ALA A 115 -9.16 6.88 -6.49
C ALA A 115 -9.09 5.48 -5.90
N VAL A 116 -10.01 4.62 -6.26
CA VAL A 116 -10.10 3.24 -5.79
C VAL A 116 -9.44 2.34 -6.82
N PHE A 117 -8.31 1.76 -6.41
CA PHE A 117 -7.56 0.79 -7.21
C PHE A 117 -7.98 -0.62 -6.82
N LYS A 118 -8.42 -1.41 -7.80
CA LYS A 118 -8.50 -2.86 -7.68
C LYS A 118 -7.25 -3.46 -8.30
N LEU A 119 -6.44 -4.11 -7.49
CA LEU A 119 -5.10 -4.55 -7.85
C LEU A 119 -5.01 -6.07 -7.81
N ARG A 120 -4.27 -6.64 -8.75
CA ARG A 120 -3.94 -8.05 -8.79
C ARG A 120 -2.44 -8.24 -8.96
N GLY A 121 -1.82 -8.85 -7.98
CA GLY A 121 -0.38 -9.07 -7.90
C GLY A 121 0.12 -9.12 -6.46
N PRO A 122 1.41 -9.36 -6.22
CA PRO A 122 1.97 -9.32 -4.89
C PRO A 122 1.72 -7.96 -4.21
N ALA A 123 1.26 -7.99 -2.95
CA ALA A 123 0.75 -6.80 -2.26
C ALA A 123 1.74 -5.63 -2.22
N THR A 124 3.01 -5.89 -1.95
CA THR A 124 4.04 -4.83 -1.90
C THR A 124 4.15 -4.10 -3.26
N ALA A 125 4.24 -4.85 -4.34
CA ALA A 125 4.30 -4.28 -5.69
C ALA A 125 3.01 -3.56 -6.07
N ALA A 126 1.85 -4.12 -5.71
CA ALA A 126 0.54 -3.55 -5.97
C ALA A 126 0.35 -2.19 -5.28
N VAL A 127 0.70 -2.08 -4.01
CA VAL A 127 0.62 -0.82 -3.25
C VAL A 127 1.50 0.25 -3.89
N TRP A 128 2.75 -0.05 -4.22
CA TRP A 128 3.64 0.90 -4.88
C TRP A 128 3.13 1.35 -6.24
N GLU A 129 2.60 0.44 -7.04
CA GLU A 129 2.06 0.76 -8.36
C GLU A 129 0.86 1.71 -8.27
N SER A 130 -0.03 1.51 -7.29
CA SER A 130 -1.18 2.39 -7.07
C SER A 130 -0.77 3.82 -6.72
N PHE A 131 0.20 4.00 -5.82
CA PHE A 131 0.72 5.33 -5.48
C PHE A 131 1.42 6.00 -6.65
N HIS A 132 2.19 5.24 -7.40
CA HIS A 132 2.91 5.75 -8.56
C HIS A 132 1.96 6.25 -9.66
N TYR A 133 0.91 5.49 -9.93
CA TYR A 133 -0.14 5.89 -10.88
C TYR A 133 -0.91 7.12 -10.38
N ALA A 134 -1.33 7.13 -9.12
CA ALA A 134 -2.09 8.23 -8.55
C ALA A 134 -1.30 9.55 -8.59
N LYS A 135 -0.02 9.50 -8.28
CA LYS A 135 0.86 10.67 -8.34
C LYS A 135 0.95 11.29 -9.74
N LYS A 136 0.85 10.48 -10.79
CA LYS A 136 0.90 10.95 -12.18
C LYS A 136 -0.44 11.44 -12.72
N HIS A 137 -1.55 10.88 -12.25
CA HIS A 137 -2.85 11.04 -12.89
C HIS A 137 -3.89 11.77 -12.06
N PHE A 138 -3.64 11.97 -10.76
CA PHE A 138 -4.57 12.63 -9.85
C PHE A 138 -3.88 13.71 -9.01
N GLU A 139 -4.65 14.70 -8.60
CA GLU A 139 -4.25 15.61 -7.52
C GLU A 139 -4.59 14.96 -6.18
N MET A 140 -3.58 14.44 -5.52
CA MET A 140 -3.71 13.81 -4.21
C MET A 140 -3.92 14.86 -3.13
N ILE A 141 -4.77 14.57 -2.15
CA ILE A 141 -4.99 15.42 -0.98
C ILE A 141 -4.39 14.77 0.27
N ASP A 142 -4.06 15.61 1.25
CA ASP A 142 -3.45 15.18 2.51
C ASP A 142 -4.52 14.64 3.47
N GLN A 143 -5.02 13.45 3.16
CA GLN A 143 -5.96 12.67 3.96
C GLN A 143 -5.48 11.22 4.03
N PRO A 144 -5.99 10.41 4.98
CA PRO A 144 -5.55 9.03 5.12
C PRO A 144 -5.82 8.18 3.89
N THR A 145 -4.84 7.37 3.54
CA THR A 145 -4.92 6.35 2.48
C THR A 145 -5.27 5.01 3.10
N VAL A 146 -6.11 4.23 2.43
CA VAL A 146 -6.58 2.92 2.92
C VAL A 146 -6.12 1.82 1.98
N GLU A 147 -5.46 0.82 2.54
CA GLU A 147 -5.10 -0.44 1.89
C GLU A 147 -6.07 -1.52 2.38
N VAL A 148 -6.69 -2.25 1.48
CA VAL A 148 -7.65 -3.31 1.80
C VAL A 148 -7.03 -4.66 1.47
N TYR A 149 -6.85 -5.49 2.48
CA TYR A 149 -6.25 -6.81 2.37
C TYR A 149 -7.27 -7.91 2.63
N PRO A 150 -7.92 -8.45 1.58
CA PRO A 150 -8.73 -9.66 1.73
C PRO A 150 -7.91 -10.84 2.25
N PRO A 151 -8.54 -11.87 2.84
CA PRO A 151 -7.86 -13.09 3.24
C PRO A 151 -7.12 -13.73 2.07
N GLY A 152 -5.95 -14.31 2.32
CA GLY A 152 -5.17 -14.99 1.32
C GLY A 152 -3.66 -14.76 1.44
N ASN A 153 -2.91 -15.30 0.49
CA ASN A 153 -1.47 -15.11 0.44
C ASN A 153 -1.13 -13.80 -0.25
N ARG A 154 -0.72 -12.81 0.53
CA ARG A 154 -0.38 -11.45 0.05
C ARG A 154 0.81 -11.41 -0.90
N GLN A 155 1.64 -12.43 -0.92
CA GLN A 155 2.81 -12.52 -1.80
C GLN A 155 2.52 -13.27 -3.11
N ALA A 156 1.30 -13.81 -3.27
CA ALA A 156 0.93 -14.53 -4.48
C ALA A 156 0.82 -13.58 -5.69
N GLU A 157 1.18 -14.07 -6.86
CA GLU A 157 1.11 -13.32 -8.12
C GLU A 157 -0.33 -12.96 -8.53
N ASP A 158 -1.30 -13.69 -8.02
CA ASP A 158 -2.73 -13.52 -8.28
C ASP A 158 -3.50 -12.93 -7.08
N TYR A 159 -2.80 -12.43 -6.06
CA TYR A 159 -3.44 -11.80 -4.91
C TYR A 159 -4.23 -10.56 -5.33
N GLU A 160 -5.47 -10.49 -4.88
CA GLU A 160 -6.36 -9.35 -5.15
C GLU A 160 -6.50 -8.48 -3.91
N MET A 161 -6.32 -7.17 -4.08
CA MET A 161 -6.45 -6.19 -3.02
C MET A 161 -6.95 -4.86 -3.56
N GLU A 162 -7.29 -3.96 -2.68
CA GLU A 162 -7.63 -2.59 -3.04
C GLU A 162 -6.73 -1.58 -2.33
N VAL A 163 -6.52 -0.44 -2.98
CA VAL A 163 -5.92 0.75 -2.37
C VAL A 163 -6.82 1.94 -2.67
N TRP A 164 -7.18 2.70 -1.65
CA TRP A 164 -8.01 3.90 -1.76
C TRP A 164 -7.16 5.12 -1.47
N ILE A 165 -6.91 5.92 -2.48
CA ILE A 165 -6.08 7.12 -2.38
C ILE A 165 -6.98 8.35 -2.45
N PRO A 166 -7.03 9.19 -1.40
CA PRO A 166 -7.86 10.39 -1.41
C PRO A 166 -7.34 11.39 -2.44
N ILE A 167 -8.25 11.90 -3.25
CA ILE A 167 -7.96 12.81 -4.35
C ILE A 167 -8.86 14.04 -4.28
N LYS A 168 -8.41 15.11 -4.90
CA LYS A 168 -9.23 16.29 -5.09
C LYS A 168 -10.41 15.97 -6.01
N GLU A 169 -11.59 16.35 -5.58
CA GLU A 169 -12.79 16.22 -6.39
C GLU A 169 -12.69 17.18 -7.58
N GLU A 170 -12.80 16.65 -8.79
CA GLU A 170 -12.91 17.47 -9.98
C GLU A 170 -14.32 18.06 -10.05
N VAL A 171 -14.37 19.36 -10.13
CA VAL A 171 -15.63 20.11 -10.27
C VAL A 171 -16.00 20.22 -11.75
#